data_c8ee5e7ac219fd39e89264e4fd79dbb1
#
_entry.id   c8ee5e7ac219fd39e89264e4fd79dbb1
#
_cell.length_a   1.000
_cell.length_b   1.000
_cell.length_c   1.000
_cell.angle_alpha   90.00
_cell.angle_beta   90.00
_cell.angle_gamma   90.00
#
_symmetry.space_group_name_H-M   'P 1'
#
loop_
_entity.id
_entity.type
_entity.pdbx_description
1 polymer ?
#
loop_
_entity_poly.entity_id
_entity_poly.type
_entity_poly.pdbx_seq_one_letter_code
_entity_poly.pdbx_strand_id
1 'polypeptide(L)'
;MQKLQTVNADTLLYEPLEKPSFVVDGLIPTGLILFCGSQKIGKSWLMLKLCLCVSQGIPLWDMPTREGNVLYLCLEDTFCRIQDRLFRLTDEASGRLHFAVASDKLSDGLIVQLEDYLKEYPDSRLIVIDTLQKIRTASKDNAYASDYGDISLIKDFADRHSLAVIVVHHIRKQNDSDVFNKVSGTTGL
;
A
#
# COMPACT_ATOMS: atom_id res chain seq x y z
N MET A 1 -30.09 -6.21 14.64
CA MET A 1 -28.76 -6.80 14.96
C MET A 1 -28.43 -7.81 13.88
N GLN A 2 -27.32 -7.63 13.21
CA GLN A 2 -26.86 -8.58 12.19
C GLN A 2 -26.32 -9.83 12.92
N LYS A 3 -26.77 -11.02 12.49
CA LYS A 3 -26.34 -12.29 13.11
C LYS A 3 -24.89 -12.56 12.72
N LEU A 4 -24.05 -13.00 13.66
CA LEU A 4 -22.70 -13.46 13.40
C LEU A 4 -22.73 -14.58 12.34
N GLN A 5 -21.93 -14.41 11.27
CA GLN A 5 -21.67 -15.50 10.33
C GLN A 5 -20.60 -16.40 10.95
N THR A 6 -20.96 -17.62 11.24
CA THR A 6 -20.04 -18.60 11.80
C THR A 6 -20.00 -19.85 10.94
N VAL A 7 -18.82 -20.45 10.83
CA VAL A 7 -18.61 -21.76 10.24
C VAL A 7 -17.90 -22.62 11.30
N ASN A 8 -18.25 -23.89 11.40
CA ASN A 8 -17.59 -24.79 12.33
C ASN A 8 -16.24 -25.29 11.75
N ALA A 9 -15.35 -25.77 12.62
CA ALA A 9 -14.01 -26.17 12.22
C ALA A 9 -13.99 -27.38 11.28
N ASP A 10 -14.93 -28.32 11.42
CA ASP A 10 -15.06 -29.47 10.55
C ASP A 10 -15.40 -29.04 9.11
N THR A 11 -16.42 -28.23 8.96
CA THR A 11 -16.78 -27.63 7.65
C THR A 11 -15.60 -26.86 7.04
N LEU A 12 -14.96 -26.00 7.84
CA LEU A 12 -13.84 -25.18 7.37
C LEU A 12 -12.63 -26.00 6.92
N LEU A 13 -12.41 -27.18 7.54
CA LEU A 13 -11.30 -28.06 7.20
C LEU A 13 -11.47 -28.69 5.79
N TYR A 14 -12.69 -28.95 5.38
CA TYR A 14 -13.00 -29.66 4.13
C TYR A 14 -13.53 -28.75 3.01
N GLU A 15 -13.92 -27.51 3.30
CA GLU A 15 -14.33 -26.57 2.28
C GLU A 15 -13.11 -26.03 1.49
N PRO A 16 -13.13 -26.10 0.16
CA PRO A 16 -12.09 -25.47 -0.66
C PRO A 16 -12.22 -23.94 -0.57
N LEU A 17 -11.37 -23.30 0.21
CA LEU A 17 -11.31 -21.84 0.29
C LEU A 17 -10.43 -21.28 -0.84
N GLU A 18 -10.87 -20.16 -1.40
CA GLU A 18 -10.05 -19.42 -2.34
C GLU A 18 -8.79 -18.89 -1.62
N LYS A 19 -7.62 -19.23 -2.18
CA LYS A 19 -6.36 -18.71 -1.67
C LYS A 19 -6.24 -17.22 -2.03
N PRO A 20 -5.64 -16.40 -1.15
CA PRO A 20 -5.38 -15.00 -1.48
C PRO A 20 -4.55 -14.91 -2.76
N SER A 21 -4.93 -14.03 -3.67
CA SER A 21 -4.12 -13.75 -4.85
C SER A 21 -2.89 -12.92 -4.47
N PHE A 22 -1.78 -13.12 -5.20
CA PHE A 22 -0.54 -12.38 -4.99
C PHE A 22 -0.24 -11.49 -6.20
N VAL A 23 0.30 -10.31 -5.95
CA VAL A 23 0.89 -9.43 -6.96
C VAL A 23 2.37 -9.77 -7.17
N VAL A 24 3.05 -10.17 -6.10
CA VAL A 24 4.36 -10.83 -6.13
C VAL A 24 4.21 -12.15 -5.38
N ASP A 25 4.43 -13.25 -6.06
CA ASP A 25 4.16 -14.59 -5.53
C ASP A 25 4.86 -14.84 -4.19
N GLY A 26 4.06 -15.26 -3.20
CA GLY A 26 4.53 -15.55 -1.86
C GLY A 26 4.98 -14.35 -1.02
N LEU A 27 5.00 -13.12 -1.59
CA LEU A 27 5.50 -11.93 -0.89
C LEU A 27 4.43 -10.85 -0.70
N ILE A 28 3.74 -10.45 -1.78
CA ILE A 28 2.77 -9.34 -1.77
C ILE A 28 1.39 -9.88 -2.12
N PRO A 29 0.55 -10.23 -1.12
CA PRO A 29 -0.84 -10.58 -1.35
C PRO A 29 -1.68 -9.36 -1.71
N THR A 30 -2.88 -9.58 -2.24
CA THR A 30 -3.92 -8.54 -2.31
C THR A 30 -4.37 -8.14 -0.90
N GLY A 31 -4.89 -6.93 -0.75
CA GLY A 31 -5.26 -6.32 0.52
C GLY A 31 -4.31 -5.20 0.93
N LEU A 32 -4.47 -4.70 2.15
CA LEU A 32 -3.64 -3.61 2.69
C LEU A 32 -2.36 -4.14 3.33
N ILE A 33 -1.24 -3.54 2.96
CA ILE A 33 0.09 -3.83 3.51
C ILE A 33 0.70 -2.55 4.07
N LEU A 34 1.10 -2.56 5.34
CA LEU A 34 1.87 -1.47 5.94
C LEU A 34 3.38 -1.76 5.81
N PHE A 35 4.07 -0.92 5.05
CA PHE A 35 5.52 -1.02 4.87
C PHE A 35 6.26 -0.03 5.78
N CYS A 36 6.66 -0.50 6.95
CA CYS A 36 7.21 0.32 8.02
C CYS A 36 8.74 0.31 8.02
N GLY A 37 9.36 1.45 8.38
CA GLY A 37 10.80 1.51 8.58
C GLY A 37 11.32 2.92 8.82
N SER A 38 12.55 3.04 9.35
CA SER A 38 13.21 4.33 9.61
C SER A 38 13.36 5.15 8.33
N GLN A 39 13.47 6.47 8.46
CA GLN A 39 13.75 7.33 7.32
C GLN A 39 15.10 6.97 6.66
N LYS A 40 15.21 7.21 5.35
CA LYS A 40 16.46 7.07 4.55
C LYS A 40 17.05 5.66 4.46
N ILE A 41 16.29 4.59 4.78
CA ILE A 41 16.74 3.20 4.63
C ILE A 41 16.45 2.59 3.25
N GLY A 42 16.00 3.37 2.28
CA GLY A 42 15.77 2.90 0.92
C GLY A 42 14.35 2.45 0.59
N LYS A 43 13.34 2.68 1.47
CA LYS A 43 11.96 2.25 1.24
C LYS A 43 11.41 2.69 -0.13
N SER A 44 11.52 3.96 -0.48
CA SER A 44 11.01 4.48 -1.76
C SER A 44 11.74 3.90 -2.98
N TRP A 45 13.03 3.52 -2.84
CA TRP A 45 13.76 2.80 -3.89
C TRP A 45 13.20 1.38 -4.10
N LEU A 46 12.94 0.68 -3.00
CA LEU A 46 12.34 -0.65 -3.08
C LEU A 46 10.92 -0.60 -3.65
N MET A 47 10.11 0.38 -3.24
CA MET A 47 8.77 0.58 -3.79
C MET A 47 8.80 0.88 -5.28
N LEU A 48 9.72 1.74 -5.73
CA LEU A 48 9.88 2.05 -7.15
C LEU A 48 10.30 0.80 -7.96
N LYS A 49 11.25 0.00 -7.44
CA LYS A 49 11.65 -1.27 -8.08
C LYS A 49 10.50 -2.26 -8.15
N LEU A 50 9.72 -2.41 -7.07
CA LEU A 50 8.53 -3.25 -7.05
C LEU A 50 7.50 -2.80 -8.09
N CYS A 51 7.21 -1.48 -8.15
CA CYS A 51 6.28 -0.92 -9.14
C CYS A 51 6.74 -1.19 -10.58
N LEU A 52 8.03 -1.02 -10.86
CA LEU A 52 8.61 -1.37 -12.17
C LEU A 52 8.40 -2.85 -12.49
N CYS A 53 8.73 -3.75 -11.56
CA CYS A 53 8.58 -5.19 -11.80
C CYS A 53 7.12 -5.58 -12.08
N VAL A 54 6.17 -5.08 -11.29
CA VAL A 54 4.74 -5.39 -11.47
C VAL A 54 4.19 -4.79 -12.77
N SER A 55 4.57 -3.55 -13.13
CA SER A 55 4.10 -2.92 -14.35
C SER A 55 4.62 -3.56 -15.64
N GLN A 56 5.70 -4.31 -15.55
CA GLN A 56 6.36 -5.00 -16.68
C GLN A 56 6.16 -6.51 -16.65
N GLY A 57 5.58 -7.09 -15.58
CA GLY A 57 5.45 -8.53 -15.41
C GLY A 57 6.80 -9.24 -15.24
N ILE A 58 7.86 -8.54 -14.83
CA ILE A 58 9.18 -9.12 -14.60
C ILE A 58 9.35 -9.51 -13.13
N PRO A 59 10.08 -10.59 -12.80
CA PRO A 59 10.26 -11.02 -11.43
C PRO A 59 10.87 -9.93 -10.54
N LEU A 60 10.37 -9.82 -9.32
CA LEU A 60 11.05 -9.08 -8.25
C LEU A 60 11.99 -10.07 -7.53
N TRP A 61 13.31 -9.87 -7.68
CA TRP A 61 14.31 -10.90 -7.38
C TRP A 61 13.98 -12.20 -8.17
N ASP A 62 13.72 -13.31 -7.47
CA ASP A 62 13.36 -14.60 -8.08
C ASP A 62 11.85 -14.90 -8.00
N MET A 63 11.03 -13.94 -7.50
CA MET A 63 9.60 -14.13 -7.30
C MET A 63 8.81 -13.59 -8.49
N PRO A 64 7.98 -14.41 -9.15
CA PRO A 64 7.12 -13.97 -10.24
C PRO A 64 6.19 -12.82 -9.81
N THR A 65 5.93 -11.88 -10.72
CA THR A 65 4.96 -10.81 -10.52
C THR A 65 3.77 -10.97 -11.45
N ARG A 66 2.62 -10.50 -11.00
CA ARG A 66 1.42 -10.42 -11.83
C ARG A 66 1.38 -9.06 -12.52
N GLU A 67 1.57 -9.06 -13.84
CA GLU A 67 1.54 -7.83 -14.63
C GLU A 67 0.22 -7.09 -14.53
N GLY A 68 0.27 -5.74 -14.52
CA GLY A 68 -0.89 -4.87 -14.57
C GLY A 68 -0.54 -3.41 -14.32
N ASN A 69 -1.56 -2.55 -14.32
CA ASN A 69 -1.38 -1.14 -14.03
C ASN A 69 -1.00 -0.94 -12.56
N VAL A 70 -0.09 0.00 -12.32
CA VAL A 70 0.43 0.36 -11.01
C VAL A 70 0.32 1.87 -10.81
N LEU A 71 -0.26 2.28 -9.69
CA LEU A 71 -0.25 3.67 -9.25
C LEU A 71 0.74 3.86 -8.09
N TYR A 72 1.68 4.79 -8.25
CA TYR A 72 2.57 5.17 -7.16
C TYR A 72 2.36 6.64 -6.77
N LEU A 73 1.72 6.85 -5.62
CA LEU A 73 1.57 8.17 -4.99
C LEU A 73 2.87 8.53 -4.25
N CYS A 74 3.74 9.29 -4.92
CA CYS A 74 5.04 9.74 -4.40
C CYS A 74 4.90 11.11 -3.72
N LEU A 75 4.18 11.20 -2.60
CA LEU A 75 3.71 12.45 -2.00
C LEU A 75 4.79 13.27 -1.27
N GLU A 76 6.00 12.74 -1.17
CA GLU A 76 7.17 13.44 -0.62
C GLU A 76 8.22 13.72 -1.70
N ASP A 77 7.88 13.48 -2.97
CA ASP A 77 8.81 13.58 -4.08
C ASP A 77 8.35 14.58 -5.14
N THR A 78 9.22 14.82 -6.13
CA THR A 78 8.91 15.58 -7.34
C THR A 78 9.11 14.69 -8.57
N PHE A 79 8.45 14.98 -9.68
CA PHE A 79 8.64 14.22 -10.92
C PHE A 79 10.11 14.18 -11.38
N CYS A 80 10.87 15.24 -11.17
CA CYS A 80 12.29 15.27 -11.49
C CYS A 80 13.08 14.24 -10.67
N ARG A 81 12.85 14.14 -9.36
CA ARG A 81 13.51 13.15 -8.50
C ARG A 81 13.08 11.73 -8.81
N ILE A 82 11.82 11.52 -9.18
CA ILE A 82 11.32 10.22 -9.63
C ILE A 82 12.03 9.82 -10.94
N GLN A 83 12.14 10.73 -11.88
CA GLN A 83 12.84 10.53 -13.14
C GLN A 83 14.32 10.17 -12.93
N ASP A 84 15.04 10.90 -12.06
CA ASP A 84 16.43 10.60 -11.71
C ASP A 84 16.61 9.20 -11.13
N ARG A 85 15.62 8.74 -10.33
CA ARG A 85 15.63 7.38 -9.79
C ARG A 85 15.32 6.33 -10.85
N LEU A 86 14.38 6.61 -11.75
CA LEU A 86 14.06 5.71 -12.86
C LEU A 86 15.29 5.47 -13.73
N PHE A 87 16.02 6.50 -14.13
CA PHE A 87 17.24 6.38 -14.91
C PHE A 87 18.33 5.51 -14.24
N ARG A 88 18.30 5.37 -12.90
CA ARG A 88 19.25 4.52 -12.17
C ARG A 88 18.78 3.08 -12.02
N LEU A 89 17.50 2.80 -12.26
CA LEU A 89 16.90 1.48 -12.02
C LEU A 89 16.64 0.72 -13.32
N THR A 90 16.43 1.45 -14.43
CA THR A 90 16.01 0.83 -15.69
C THR A 90 16.30 1.74 -16.87
N ASP A 91 16.58 1.14 -18.01
CA ASP A 91 16.65 1.84 -19.32
C ASP A 91 15.28 1.82 -20.02
N GLU A 92 14.34 0.96 -19.58
CA GLU A 92 13.01 0.83 -20.14
C GLU A 92 11.95 0.84 -19.03
N ALA A 93 10.84 1.52 -19.28
CA ALA A 93 9.69 1.58 -18.38
C ALA A 93 8.39 1.29 -19.13
N SER A 94 7.44 0.70 -18.40
CA SER A 94 6.10 0.41 -18.92
C SER A 94 5.20 1.64 -18.83
N GLY A 95 4.36 1.87 -19.84
CA GLY A 95 3.25 2.84 -19.77
C GLY A 95 2.18 2.48 -18.74
N ARG A 96 2.27 1.31 -18.11
CA ARG A 96 1.38 0.86 -17.02
C ARG A 96 1.81 1.35 -15.63
N LEU A 97 2.95 2.03 -15.50
CA LEU A 97 3.40 2.61 -14.23
C LEU A 97 3.09 4.11 -14.19
N HIS A 98 2.16 4.47 -13.34
CA HIS A 98 1.67 5.84 -13.18
C HIS A 98 2.16 6.44 -11.88
N PHE A 99 2.49 7.74 -11.91
CA PHE A 99 2.97 8.48 -10.75
C PHE A 99 2.07 9.66 -10.45
N ALA A 100 1.82 9.92 -9.16
CA ALA A 100 1.23 11.16 -8.69
C ALA A 100 2.09 11.72 -7.55
N VAL A 101 2.35 13.03 -7.56
CA VAL A 101 3.12 13.74 -6.51
C VAL A 101 2.23 14.57 -5.59
N ALA A 102 0.93 14.55 -5.83
CA ALA A 102 -0.09 15.17 -5.00
C ALA A 102 -1.36 14.32 -5.00
N SER A 103 -2.10 14.35 -3.91
CA SER A 103 -3.42 13.74 -3.74
C SER A 103 -4.20 14.50 -2.69
N ASP A 104 -5.49 14.25 -2.63
CA ASP A 104 -6.31 14.64 -1.49
C ASP A 104 -5.96 13.79 -0.26
N LYS A 105 -6.41 14.22 0.91
CA LYS A 105 -6.36 13.41 2.13
C LYS A 105 -7.53 12.42 2.15
N LEU A 106 -7.46 11.45 3.04
CA LEU A 106 -8.55 10.48 3.22
C LEU A 106 -9.87 11.16 3.61
N SER A 107 -9.82 12.23 4.43
CA SER A 107 -11.00 13.06 4.76
C SER A 107 -11.54 13.87 3.59
N ASP A 108 -10.74 14.15 2.59
CA ASP A 108 -11.02 15.18 1.59
C ASP A 108 -11.32 14.59 0.20
N GLY A 109 -11.28 13.24 0.06
CA GLY A 109 -11.68 12.57 -1.17
C GLY A 109 -10.65 11.63 -1.81
N LEU A 110 -9.53 11.29 -1.16
CA LEU A 110 -8.53 10.37 -1.72
C LEU A 110 -9.15 9.06 -2.24
N ILE A 111 -10.09 8.46 -1.49
CA ILE A 111 -10.73 7.22 -1.93
C ILE A 111 -11.49 7.42 -3.26
N VAL A 112 -12.13 8.57 -3.45
CA VAL A 112 -12.81 8.89 -4.71
C VAL A 112 -11.81 9.01 -5.86
N GLN A 113 -10.66 9.65 -5.64
CA GLN A 113 -9.59 9.75 -6.63
C GLN A 113 -9.04 8.35 -7.02
N LEU A 114 -8.90 7.46 -6.03
CA LEU A 114 -8.47 6.08 -6.29
C LEU A 114 -9.53 5.27 -7.04
N GLU A 115 -10.81 5.43 -6.71
CA GLU A 115 -11.92 4.80 -7.46
C GLU A 115 -11.96 5.29 -8.92
N ASP A 116 -11.76 6.57 -9.16
CA ASP A 116 -11.74 7.13 -10.52
C ASP A 116 -10.53 6.62 -11.31
N TYR A 117 -9.36 6.51 -10.66
CA TYR A 117 -8.19 5.88 -11.27
C TYR A 117 -8.47 4.42 -11.68
N LEU A 118 -9.13 3.62 -10.83
CA LEU A 118 -9.46 2.22 -11.15
C LEU A 118 -10.48 2.09 -12.28
N LYS A 119 -11.39 3.06 -12.45
CA LYS A 119 -12.32 3.09 -13.61
C LYS A 119 -11.57 3.32 -14.91
N GLU A 120 -10.55 4.18 -14.90
CA GLU A 120 -9.71 4.46 -16.07
C GLU A 120 -8.73 3.30 -16.36
N TYR A 121 -8.23 2.65 -15.29
CA TYR A 121 -7.24 1.56 -15.38
C TYR A 121 -7.73 0.29 -14.66
N PRO A 122 -8.71 -0.44 -15.24
CA PRO A 122 -9.35 -1.58 -14.57
C PRO A 122 -8.43 -2.77 -14.32
N ASP A 123 -7.32 -2.89 -15.08
CA ASP A 123 -6.30 -3.93 -14.87
C ASP A 123 -5.26 -3.56 -13.80
N SER A 124 -5.60 -2.67 -12.88
CA SER A 124 -4.71 -2.30 -11.78
C SER A 124 -4.43 -3.47 -10.84
N ARG A 125 -3.17 -3.61 -10.40
CA ARG A 125 -2.71 -4.68 -9.50
C ARG A 125 -2.13 -4.15 -8.21
N LEU A 126 -1.54 -2.95 -8.25
CA LEU A 126 -0.81 -2.39 -7.13
C LEU A 126 -1.05 -0.89 -7.03
N ILE A 127 -1.32 -0.42 -5.82
CA ILE A 127 -1.23 1.00 -5.45
C ILE A 127 -0.18 1.11 -4.33
N VAL A 128 0.76 2.02 -4.48
CA VAL A 128 1.73 2.38 -3.44
C VAL A 128 1.48 3.81 -2.99
N ILE A 129 1.40 4.04 -1.70
CA ILE A 129 1.21 5.37 -1.09
C ILE A 129 2.43 5.68 -0.22
N ASP A 130 3.23 6.64 -0.64
CA ASP A 130 4.44 7.08 0.06
C ASP A 130 4.35 8.58 0.39
N THR A 131 3.88 8.93 1.59
CA THR A 131 3.73 8.16 2.82
C THR A 131 2.33 8.34 3.45
N LEU A 132 2.00 7.44 4.40
CA LEU A 132 0.79 7.54 5.21
C LEU A 132 0.61 8.95 5.81
N GLN A 133 1.70 9.56 6.28
CA GLN A 133 1.68 10.89 6.90
C GLN A 133 1.06 11.98 6.00
N LYS A 134 1.16 11.84 4.68
CA LYS A 134 0.66 12.83 3.72
C LYS A 134 -0.84 12.75 3.48
N ILE A 135 -1.41 11.56 3.64
CA ILE A 135 -2.84 11.30 3.35
C ILE A 135 -3.71 11.29 4.60
N ARG A 136 -3.12 11.36 5.80
CA ARG A 136 -3.85 11.31 7.07
C ARG A 136 -4.78 12.48 7.26
N THR A 137 -5.92 12.19 7.87
CA THR A 137 -6.84 13.18 8.41
C THR A 137 -6.18 13.92 9.58
N ALA A 138 -6.14 15.24 9.55
CA ALA A 138 -5.60 16.04 10.65
C ALA A 138 -6.60 16.03 11.82
N SER A 139 -6.36 15.25 12.86
CA SER A 139 -7.11 15.31 14.11
C SER A 139 -6.22 15.86 15.23
N LYS A 140 -6.68 16.91 15.92
CA LYS A 140 -5.97 17.49 17.07
C LYS A 140 -6.28 16.76 18.39
N ASP A 141 -7.46 16.13 18.49
CA ASP A 141 -7.97 15.64 19.77
C ASP A 141 -7.95 14.11 19.95
N ASN A 142 -7.72 13.33 18.89
CA ASN A 142 -7.71 11.87 18.99
C ASN A 142 -6.94 11.22 17.84
N ALA A 143 -5.62 11.40 17.81
CA ALA A 143 -4.74 10.92 16.74
C ALA A 143 -4.86 9.40 16.54
N TYR A 144 -5.03 8.62 17.61
CA TYR A 144 -5.14 7.17 17.57
C TYR A 144 -6.44 6.68 16.90
N ALA A 145 -7.59 7.27 17.26
CA ALA A 145 -8.87 6.90 16.66
C ALA A 145 -8.94 7.30 15.16
N SER A 146 -8.34 8.44 14.81
CA SER A 146 -8.21 8.89 13.42
C SER A 146 -7.34 7.92 12.59
N ASP A 147 -6.23 7.43 13.14
CA ASP A 147 -5.34 6.50 12.48
C ASP A 147 -6.02 5.17 12.16
N TYR A 148 -6.81 4.65 13.10
CA TYR A 148 -7.61 3.43 12.86
C TYR A 148 -8.65 3.64 11.76
N GLY A 149 -9.34 4.78 11.76
CA GLY A 149 -10.31 5.14 10.73
C GLY A 149 -9.67 5.21 9.33
N ASP A 150 -8.55 5.90 9.22
CA ASP A 150 -7.82 6.07 7.98
C ASP A 150 -7.33 4.72 7.41
N ILE A 151 -6.75 3.87 8.25
CA ILE A 151 -6.29 2.52 7.86
C ILE A 151 -7.48 1.63 7.46
N SER A 152 -8.61 1.71 8.16
CA SER A 152 -9.81 0.94 7.85
C SER A 152 -10.36 1.30 6.46
N LEU A 153 -10.43 2.60 6.14
CA LEU A 153 -10.90 3.06 4.82
C LEU A 153 -10.04 2.51 3.67
N ILE A 154 -8.71 2.54 3.83
CA ILE A 154 -7.80 2.00 2.81
C ILE A 154 -7.93 0.47 2.72
N LYS A 155 -8.08 -0.21 3.86
CA LYS A 155 -8.27 -1.66 3.90
C LYS A 155 -9.55 -2.06 3.17
N ASP A 156 -10.68 -1.41 3.48
CA ASP A 156 -11.96 -1.69 2.86
C ASP A 156 -11.94 -1.44 1.34
N PHE A 157 -11.20 -0.41 0.91
CA PHE A 157 -10.96 -0.14 -0.52
C PHE A 157 -10.15 -1.28 -1.16
N ALA A 158 -9.02 -1.67 -0.57
CA ALA A 158 -8.16 -2.73 -1.09
C ALA A 158 -8.90 -4.08 -1.21
N ASP A 159 -9.68 -4.44 -0.17
CA ASP A 159 -10.42 -5.69 -0.12
C ASP A 159 -11.56 -5.71 -1.16
N ARG A 160 -12.32 -4.61 -1.30
CA ARG A 160 -13.40 -4.49 -2.31
C ARG A 160 -12.91 -4.69 -3.74
N HIS A 161 -11.72 -4.21 -4.04
CA HIS A 161 -11.14 -4.30 -5.40
C HIS A 161 -10.19 -5.48 -5.58
N SER A 162 -9.99 -6.32 -4.55
CA SER A 162 -8.99 -7.41 -4.59
C SER A 162 -7.63 -6.93 -5.07
N LEU A 163 -7.21 -5.76 -4.61
CA LEU A 163 -6.04 -5.00 -5.03
C LEU A 163 -4.98 -5.01 -3.92
N ALA A 164 -3.69 -5.08 -4.28
CA ALA A 164 -2.64 -4.83 -3.31
C ALA A 164 -2.47 -3.31 -3.11
N VAL A 165 -2.61 -2.85 -1.86
CA VAL A 165 -2.34 -1.45 -1.49
C VAL A 165 -1.24 -1.44 -0.45
N ILE A 166 -0.08 -0.86 -0.80
CA ILE A 166 1.05 -0.72 0.12
C ILE A 166 1.12 0.72 0.60
N VAL A 167 1.07 0.89 1.92
CA VAL A 167 1.21 2.20 2.55
C VAL A 167 2.55 2.26 3.28
N VAL A 168 3.41 3.17 2.85
CA VAL A 168 4.71 3.41 3.48
C VAL A 168 4.53 4.25 4.73
N HIS A 169 5.09 3.78 5.84
CA HIS A 169 5.06 4.48 7.12
C HIS A 169 6.46 4.66 7.70
N HIS A 170 6.75 5.87 8.20
CA HIS A 170 8.00 6.17 8.88
C HIS A 170 7.86 5.92 10.37
N ILE A 171 8.64 4.97 10.89
CA ILE A 171 8.77 4.78 12.34
C ILE A 171 9.60 5.91 12.96
N ARG A 172 9.16 6.40 14.12
CA ARG A 172 9.91 7.40 14.88
C ARG A 172 11.20 6.78 15.44
N LYS A 173 12.26 7.58 15.52
CA LYS A 173 13.47 7.24 16.28
C LYS A 173 13.18 7.39 17.79
N GLN A 174 12.38 6.50 18.35
CA GLN A 174 12.30 6.36 19.81
C GLN A 174 13.30 5.29 20.24
N ASN A 175 13.97 5.53 21.38
CA ASN A 175 14.84 4.54 22.04
C ASN A 175 14.01 3.46 22.74
N ASP A 176 13.04 2.89 22.02
CA ASP A 176 12.27 1.76 22.49
C ASP A 176 12.91 0.48 21.97
N SER A 177 13.12 -0.49 22.82
CA SER A 177 13.65 -1.80 22.46
C SER A 177 12.64 -2.62 21.66
N ASP A 178 11.35 -2.30 21.75
CA ASP A 178 10.29 -3.00 21.04
C ASP A 178 9.98 -2.33 19.68
N VAL A 179 10.16 -3.11 18.60
CA VAL A 179 9.91 -2.67 17.23
C VAL A 179 8.44 -2.36 17.00
N PHE A 180 7.51 -3.07 17.67
CA PHE A 180 6.07 -2.87 17.51
C PHE A 180 5.59 -1.55 18.12
N ASN A 181 6.17 -1.12 19.24
CA ASN A 181 5.89 0.20 19.83
C ASN A 181 6.31 1.37 18.92
N LYS A 182 7.26 1.15 18.00
CA LYS A 182 7.70 2.15 17.03
C LYS A 182 6.74 2.30 15.85
N VAL A 183 5.91 1.32 15.59
CA VAL A 183 4.92 1.32 14.50
C VAL A 183 3.63 1.98 14.96
N SER A 184 3.19 1.75 16.19
CA SER A 184 2.07 2.47 16.79
C SER A 184 2.51 3.90 17.11
N GLY A 185 1.97 4.90 16.43
CA GLY A 185 2.35 6.32 16.57
C GLY A 185 2.08 6.97 17.94
N THR A 186 1.61 6.24 18.92
CA THR A 186 1.33 6.69 20.28
C THR A 186 1.74 5.62 21.28
N THR A 187 2.74 5.92 22.11
CA THR A 187 2.87 5.25 23.41
C THR A 187 1.68 5.70 24.24
N GLY A 188 0.70 4.80 24.42
CA GLY A 188 -0.31 4.97 25.43
C GLY A 188 0.39 4.97 26.79
N LEU A 189 0.19 6.03 27.56
CA LEU A 189 0.35 6.05 29.00
C LEU A 189 -0.82 5.32 29.61
#